data_3c35d65617b68bcce9ef6d3a5394e807
#
_entry.id   3c35d65617b68bcce9ef6d3a5394e807
#
_cell.length_a   1.000
_cell.length_b   1.000
_cell.length_c   1.000
_cell.angle_alpha   90.00
_cell.angle_beta   90.00
_cell.angle_gamma   90.00
#
_symmetry.space_group_name_H-M   'P 1'
#
loop_
_entity.id
_entity.type
_entity.pdbx_description
1 polymer ?
#
loop_
_entity_poly.entity_id
_entity_poly.type
_entity_poly.pdbx_seq_one_letter_code
_entity_poly.pdbx_strand_id
1 'polypeptide(L)'
;GKIYIVQARPETVKSRQSSQKIERYKLLETSKTLVEGRAIGQKIGTGKTKIINDLSEMDSVHEGDVLVTDMTDPDWEPVMKLASAIITNRGGRTCHAAIIARELGVPAIVGTGNATELLKNSGEVTASCAEGDTGKVYQGKLNFEHTFSEVSNLPEIPVKIMMNVGNPSRAFDFASIPNTGVGLARLEFIINNTIGIHPKALLEFDSLPSDLKKEIKKRTSCYKSPVDFYVQKLTEGISTIAASFSESPVIIRMSDFKSNEYSNLFAGELYEPNEENPMIGFRGASRYISSDFRECFELECQAIKNVRNEMGLTNVEIMIPFVRTTSEAAKVIDILKENGLERGKDSLRIIMMCELPSNAIIAEEFLEYFDGFSIGSNDLTQLTLGMDRDSGLIADGFDERNTAVKKMITMAIEACHRKGKYIGICGQGPSDHMDLAQWLLEKEITSISLNPDTVVETWTKLGTL
;
A
#
# COMPACT_ATOMS: atom_id res chain seq x y z
N GLY A 1 18.79 4.74 -30.88
CA GLY A 1 18.73 6.17 -31.15
C GLY A 1 18.54 6.96 -29.89
N LYS A 2 18.92 8.23 -29.82
CA LYS A 2 18.62 9.09 -28.67
C LYS A 2 17.22 9.66 -28.84
N ILE A 3 16.45 9.68 -27.77
CA ILE A 3 15.12 10.33 -27.70
C ILE A 3 15.34 11.73 -27.14
N TYR A 4 14.71 12.72 -27.77
CA TYR A 4 14.78 14.11 -27.36
C TYR A 4 13.35 14.63 -27.12
N ILE A 5 13.11 15.30 -25.99
CA ILE A 5 11.89 16.06 -25.78
C ILE A 5 12.03 17.38 -26.53
N VAL A 6 11.33 17.52 -27.65
CA VAL A 6 11.39 18.73 -28.51
C VAL A 6 10.34 19.78 -28.10
N GLN A 7 9.32 19.39 -27.36
CA GLN A 7 8.30 20.30 -26.85
C GLN A 7 7.55 19.65 -25.67
N ALA A 8 7.28 20.43 -24.63
CA ALA A 8 6.35 20.10 -23.57
C ALA A 8 5.31 21.23 -23.44
N ARG A 9 4.03 20.90 -23.39
CA ARG A 9 2.95 21.84 -23.12
C ARG A 9 2.05 21.31 -22.04
N PRO A 10 1.66 22.12 -21.03
CA PRO A 10 0.65 21.69 -20.07
C PRO A 10 -0.68 21.49 -20.82
N GLU A 11 -1.39 20.43 -20.49
CA GLU A 11 -2.74 20.20 -21.02
C GLU A 11 -3.71 21.23 -20.42
N THR A 12 -4.12 22.20 -21.22
CA THR A 12 -4.93 23.33 -20.76
C THR A 12 -6.35 22.93 -20.33
N VAL A 13 -6.85 21.78 -20.77
CA VAL A 13 -8.17 21.26 -20.37
C VAL A 13 -8.11 20.64 -18.97
N LYS A 14 -7.10 19.80 -18.67
CA LYS A 14 -6.91 19.23 -17.34
C LYS A 14 -6.38 20.23 -16.33
N SER A 15 -5.49 21.15 -16.72
CA SER A 15 -4.98 22.18 -15.82
C SER A 15 -6.04 23.23 -15.40
N ARG A 16 -7.11 23.38 -16.17
CA ARG A 16 -8.29 24.18 -15.78
C ARG A 16 -9.28 23.40 -14.90
N GLN A 17 -9.15 22.07 -14.79
CA GLN A 17 -9.95 21.22 -13.90
C GLN A 17 -9.27 20.95 -12.55
N SER A 18 -8.45 21.88 -12.06
CA SER A 18 -7.90 21.82 -10.70
C SER A 18 -8.94 22.10 -9.59
N SER A 19 -10.20 21.84 -9.84
CA SER A 19 -11.18 21.73 -8.78
C SER A 19 -11.04 20.37 -8.15
N GLN A 20 -10.63 20.35 -6.89
CA GLN A 20 -10.59 19.17 -6.03
C GLN A 20 -11.99 18.55 -6.00
N LYS A 21 -12.21 17.54 -6.84
CA LYS A 21 -13.52 16.90 -7.00
C LYS A 21 -13.52 15.58 -6.27
N ILE A 22 -14.46 15.42 -5.35
CA ILE A 22 -14.74 14.13 -4.71
C ILE A 22 -15.79 13.41 -5.55
N GLU A 23 -15.50 12.18 -5.92
CA GLU A 23 -16.48 11.28 -6.51
C GLU A 23 -17.43 10.77 -5.43
N ARG A 24 -18.73 10.90 -5.66
CA ARG A 24 -19.78 10.32 -4.83
C ARG A 24 -20.67 9.43 -5.66
N TYR A 25 -20.92 8.25 -5.14
CA TYR A 25 -21.79 7.26 -5.74
C TYR A 25 -23.03 7.10 -4.88
N LYS A 26 -24.21 7.09 -5.51
CA LYS A 26 -25.49 6.90 -4.81
C LYS A 26 -26.37 5.98 -5.64
N LEU A 27 -26.82 4.87 -5.05
CA LEU A 27 -27.83 4.02 -5.68
C LEU A 27 -29.13 4.79 -5.84
N LEU A 28 -29.74 4.72 -7.02
CA LEU A 28 -31.05 5.30 -7.33
C LEU A 28 -32.15 4.25 -7.25
N GLU A 29 -31.79 2.99 -7.27
CA GLU A 29 -32.70 1.85 -7.25
C GLU A 29 -32.21 0.81 -6.23
N THR A 30 -33.13 -0.02 -5.77
CA THR A 30 -32.84 -1.16 -4.91
C THR A 30 -33.34 -2.45 -5.53
N SER A 31 -32.67 -3.55 -5.32
CA SER A 31 -33.06 -4.88 -5.76
C SER A 31 -32.80 -5.88 -4.65
N LYS A 32 -33.06 -7.17 -4.94
CA LYS A 32 -32.76 -8.23 -4.01
C LYS A 32 -31.27 -8.26 -3.69
N THR A 33 -30.92 -8.13 -2.42
CA THR A 33 -29.56 -8.35 -1.93
C THR A 33 -29.25 -9.84 -2.00
N LEU A 34 -28.21 -10.19 -2.74
CA LEU A 34 -27.75 -11.56 -2.92
C LEU A 34 -26.71 -11.95 -1.88
N VAL A 35 -25.78 -11.02 -1.58
CA VAL A 35 -24.66 -11.23 -0.67
C VAL A 35 -24.33 -9.91 0.04
N GLU A 36 -23.88 -9.99 1.28
CA GLU A 36 -23.35 -8.87 2.05
C GLU A 36 -21.96 -9.22 2.58
N GLY A 37 -21.13 -8.19 2.75
CA GLY A 37 -19.79 -8.30 3.29
C GLY A 37 -19.26 -6.94 3.74
N ARG A 38 -17.99 -6.82 3.99
CA ARG A 38 -17.36 -5.53 4.36
C ARG A 38 -17.07 -4.71 3.10
N ALA A 39 -17.53 -3.48 3.06
CA ALA A 39 -17.27 -2.53 1.99
C ALA A 39 -15.80 -2.07 1.98
N ILE A 40 -15.21 -2.05 0.80
CA ILE A 40 -13.87 -1.50 0.54
C ILE A 40 -14.01 -0.44 -0.55
N GLY A 41 -13.64 0.79 -0.19
CA GLY A 41 -13.92 1.97 -1.01
C GLY A 41 -15.36 2.47 -0.86
N GLN A 42 -15.73 3.45 -1.68
CA GLN A 42 -17.06 4.09 -1.65
C GLN A 42 -17.72 4.09 -3.03
N LYS A 43 -17.27 3.21 -3.94
CA LYS A 43 -17.74 3.14 -5.31
C LYS A 43 -18.79 2.05 -5.50
N ILE A 44 -19.44 2.11 -6.66
CA ILE A 44 -20.37 1.10 -7.15
C ILE A 44 -19.80 0.52 -8.43
N GLY A 45 -19.73 -0.80 -8.53
CA GLY A 45 -19.36 -1.51 -9.74
C GLY A 45 -20.48 -2.41 -10.22
N THR A 46 -20.68 -2.48 -11.55
CA THR A 46 -21.72 -3.31 -12.17
C THR A 46 -21.12 -4.18 -13.25
N GLY A 47 -21.57 -5.41 -13.38
CA GLY A 47 -21.10 -6.32 -14.43
C GLY A 47 -21.61 -7.74 -14.29
N LYS A 48 -21.14 -8.61 -15.17
CA LYS A 48 -21.42 -10.02 -15.09
C LYS A 48 -20.55 -10.67 -14.01
N THR A 49 -21.14 -11.53 -13.22
CA THR A 49 -20.38 -12.31 -12.23
C THR A 49 -19.46 -13.30 -12.92
N LYS A 50 -18.20 -13.25 -12.55
CA LYS A 50 -17.16 -14.18 -12.99
C LYS A 50 -16.53 -14.84 -11.78
N ILE A 51 -16.87 -16.10 -11.57
CA ILE A 51 -16.34 -16.88 -10.45
C ILE A 51 -15.06 -17.56 -10.93
N ILE A 52 -13.98 -17.29 -10.20
CA ILE A 52 -12.64 -17.83 -10.45
C ILE A 52 -12.20 -18.56 -9.18
N ASN A 53 -11.87 -19.84 -9.31
CA ASN A 53 -11.40 -20.66 -8.20
C ASN A 53 -9.89 -20.89 -8.25
N ASP A 54 -9.31 -20.78 -9.44
CA ASP A 54 -7.89 -21.02 -9.69
C ASP A 54 -7.33 -20.03 -10.72
N LEU A 55 -6.04 -19.71 -10.59
CA LEU A 55 -5.33 -18.78 -11.47
C LEU A 55 -5.37 -19.18 -12.95
N SER A 56 -5.48 -20.48 -13.25
CA SER A 56 -5.59 -20.98 -14.62
C SER A 56 -6.87 -20.54 -15.35
N GLU A 57 -7.87 -20.06 -14.62
CA GLU A 57 -9.15 -19.59 -15.17
C GLU A 57 -9.14 -18.07 -15.47
N MET A 58 -8.05 -17.35 -15.18
CA MET A 58 -7.96 -15.89 -15.31
C MET A 58 -8.26 -15.36 -16.71
N ASP A 59 -7.86 -16.06 -17.75
CA ASP A 59 -8.11 -15.68 -19.16
C ASP A 59 -9.60 -15.56 -19.50
N SER A 60 -10.45 -16.07 -18.63
CA SER A 60 -11.91 -16.04 -18.80
C SER A 60 -12.56 -14.75 -18.28
N VAL A 61 -11.81 -13.89 -17.56
CA VAL A 61 -12.29 -12.61 -17.03
C VAL A 61 -12.10 -11.53 -18.08
N HIS A 62 -13.14 -10.72 -18.30
CA HIS A 62 -13.14 -9.63 -19.25
C HIS A 62 -13.27 -8.29 -18.52
N GLU A 63 -12.87 -7.22 -19.19
CA GLU A 63 -13.01 -5.88 -18.67
C GLU A 63 -14.47 -5.56 -18.32
N GLY A 64 -14.71 -5.10 -17.11
CA GLY A 64 -16.04 -4.78 -16.60
C GLY A 64 -16.76 -5.95 -15.91
N ASP A 65 -16.17 -7.14 -15.84
CA ASP A 65 -16.77 -8.24 -15.07
C ASP A 65 -16.68 -7.98 -13.55
N VAL A 66 -17.58 -8.57 -12.79
CA VAL A 66 -17.50 -8.63 -11.31
C VAL A 66 -16.77 -9.91 -10.93
N LEU A 67 -15.54 -9.76 -10.46
CA LEU A 67 -14.69 -10.87 -10.03
C LEU A 67 -15.19 -11.45 -8.71
N VAL A 68 -15.44 -12.74 -8.64
CA VAL A 68 -15.88 -13.45 -7.43
C VAL A 68 -14.94 -14.60 -7.17
N THR A 69 -14.35 -14.66 -5.98
CA THR A 69 -13.41 -15.72 -5.59
C THR A 69 -13.45 -16.01 -4.10
N ASP A 70 -12.81 -17.08 -3.67
CA ASP A 70 -12.70 -17.40 -2.24
C ASP A 70 -11.80 -16.43 -1.50
N MET A 71 -10.59 -16.21 -2.02
CA MET A 71 -9.63 -15.20 -1.53
C MET A 71 -8.65 -14.85 -2.68
N THR A 72 -7.91 -13.76 -2.52
CA THR A 72 -6.86 -13.37 -3.47
C THR A 72 -5.49 -13.36 -2.81
N ASP A 73 -4.47 -13.53 -3.62
CA ASP A 73 -3.06 -13.35 -3.32
C ASP A 73 -2.41 -12.41 -4.36
N PRO A 74 -1.11 -12.08 -4.27
CA PRO A 74 -0.47 -11.16 -5.20
C PRO A 74 -0.59 -11.51 -6.69
N ASP A 75 -0.72 -12.79 -7.04
CA ASP A 75 -0.81 -13.23 -8.44
C ASP A 75 -2.17 -12.90 -9.09
N TRP A 76 -3.17 -12.53 -8.30
CA TRP A 76 -4.50 -12.15 -8.78
C TRP A 76 -4.59 -10.72 -9.32
N GLU A 77 -3.59 -9.89 -9.09
CA GLU A 77 -3.65 -8.47 -9.47
C GLU A 77 -3.94 -8.22 -10.96
N PRO A 78 -3.38 -8.99 -11.93
CA PRO A 78 -3.70 -8.78 -13.34
C PRO A 78 -5.18 -8.88 -13.65
N VAL A 79 -5.89 -9.82 -13.05
CA VAL A 79 -7.33 -10.02 -13.27
C VAL A 79 -8.16 -9.04 -12.46
N MET A 80 -7.69 -8.64 -11.26
CA MET A 80 -8.35 -7.61 -10.45
C MET A 80 -8.42 -6.25 -11.16
N LYS A 81 -7.45 -5.94 -12.02
CA LYS A 81 -7.43 -4.71 -12.85
C LYS A 81 -8.54 -4.65 -13.89
N LEU A 82 -9.02 -5.78 -14.36
CA LEU A 82 -10.10 -5.88 -15.35
C LEU A 82 -11.48 -5.76 -14.70
N ALA A 83 -11.56 -6.03 -13.40
CA ALA A 83 -12.82 -6.13 -12.69
C ALA A 83 -13.48 -4.76 -12.46
N SER A 84 -14.81 -4.68 -12.64
CA SER A 84 -15.63 -3.55 -12.20
C SER A 84 -15.87 -3.54 -10.69
N ALA A 85 -15.84 -4.72 -10.06
CA ALA A 85 -15.90 -4.93 -8.62
C ALA A 85 -15.25 -6.27 -8.27
N ILE A 86 -14.81 -6.41 -7.01
CA ILE A 86 -14.18 -7.63 -6.48
C ILE A 86 -14.99 -8.11 -5.28
N ILE A 87 -15.31 -9.40 -5.24
CA ILE A 87 -16.07 -10.02 -4.16
C ILE A 87 -15.31 -11.25 -3.67
N THR A 88 -15.05 -11.33 -2.36
CA THR A 88 -14.36 -12.49 -1.78
C THR A 88 -15.14 -13.11 -0.64
N ASN A 89 -15.10 -14.45 -0.55
CA ASN A 89 -15.70 -15.16 0.58
C ASN A 89 -14.98 -14.83 1.87
N ARG A 90 -13.64 -14.87 1.84
CA ARG A 90 -12.78 -14.65 2.99
C ARG A 90 -12.07 -13.31 2.93
N GLY A 91 -11.63 -12.83 4.08
CA GLY A 91 -10.83 -11.63 4.24
C GLY A 91 -11.55 -10.53 4.99
N GLY A 92 -10.77 -9.65 5.59
CA GLY A 92 -11.20 -8.43 6.26
C GLY A 92 -10.75 -7.18 5.50
N ARG A 93 -10.91 -6.01 6.10
CA ARG A 93 -10.51 -4.71 5.49
C ARG A 93 -9.02 -4.56 5.22
N THR A 94 -8.21 -5.44 5.80
CA THR A 94 -6.75 -5.45 5.68
C THR A 94 -6.21 -6.62 4.86
N CYS A 95 -7.07 -7.48 4.29
CA CYS A 95 -6.65 -8.59 3.44
C CYS A 95 -6.10 -8.09 2.09
N HIS A 96 -5.40 -8.96 1.38
CA HIS A 96 -4.80 -8.64 0.07
C HIS A 96 -5.83 -8.04 -0.91
N ALA A 97 -7.01 -8.68 -1.06
CA ALA A 97 -8.08 -8.17 -1.92
C ALA A 97 -8.45 -6.73 -1.61
N ALA A 98 -8.60 -6.39 -0.31
CA ALA A 98 -8.97 -5.06 0.15
C ALA A 98 -7.89 -4.01 -0.15
N ILE A 99 -6.62 -4.37 0.09
CA ILE A 99 -5.49 -3.47 -0.15
C ILE A 99 -5.36 -3.16 -1.64
N ILE A 100 -5.32 -4.19 -2.49
CA ILE A 100 -5.17 -4.01 -3.93
C ILE A 100 -6.39 -3.32 -4.56
N ALA A 101 -7.61 -3.65 -4.13
CA ALA A 101 -8.82 -2.96 -4.61
C ALA A 101 -8.76 -1.44 -4.38
N ARG A 102 -8.29 -0.99 -3.20
CA ARG A 102 -8.08 0.44 -2.90
C ARG A 102 -7.04 1.06 -3.83
N GLU A 103 -5.92 0.39 -4.03
CA GLU A 103 -4.86 0.88 -4.91
C GLU A 103 -5.27 0.96 -6.38
N LEU A 104 -6.07 0.00 -6.82
CA LEU A 104 -6.65 0.01 -8.17
C LEU A 104 -7.83 0.99 -8.30
N GLY A 105 -8.41 1.42 -7.18
CA GLY A 105 -9.62 2.25 -7.16
C GLY A 105 -10.88 1.50 -7.59
N VAL A 106 -10.89 0.17 -7.41
CA VAL A 106 -12.01 -0.73 -7.70
C VAL A 106 -12.77 -1.01 -6.40
N PRO A 107 -14.11 -0.96 -6.36
CA PRO A 107 -14.87 -1.35 -5.17
C PRO A 107 -14.70 -2.84 -4.88
N ALA A 108 -14.54 -3.20 -3.60
CA ALA A 108 -14.54 -4.59 -3.23
C ALA A 108 -15.43 -4.87 -2.02
N ILE A 109 -16.01 -6.08 -1.99
CA ILE A 109 -16.82 -6.58 -0.88
C ILE A 109 -16.15 -7.87 -0.39
N VAL A 110 -15.59 -7.82 0.82
CA VAL A 110 -14.80 -8.92 1.37
C VAL A 110 -15.47 -9.56 2.57
N GLY A 111 -15.11 -10.82 2.87
CA GLY A 111 -15.66 -11.53 4.02
C GLY A 111 -17.15 -11.87 3.88
N THR A 112 -17.58 -12.23 2.68
CA THR A 112 -19.00 -12.56 2.39
C THR A 112 -19.40 -13.97 2.82
N GLY A 113 -18.44 -14.80 3.17
CA GLY A 113 -18.65 -16.20 3.56
C GLY A 113 -18.82 -17.17 2.40
N ASN A 114 -19.77 -16.93 1.50
CA ASN A 114 -20.16 -17.89 0.46
C ASN A 114 -20.60 -17.26 -0.89
N ALA A 115 -20.06 -16.10 -1.23
CA ALA A 115 -20.38 -15.43 -2.51
C ALA A 115 -20.15 -16.30 -3.73
N THR A 116 -19.10 -17.14 -3.73
CA THR A 116 -18.78 -18.06 -4.83
C THR A 116 -19.90 -19.08 -5.11
N GLU A 117 -20.71 -19.42 -4.12
CA GLU A 117 -21.86 -20.30 -4.25
C GLU A 117 -23.12 -19.52 -4.65
N LEU A 118 -23.40 -18.44 -3.91
CA LEU A 118 -24.63 -17.66 -4.07
C LEU A 118 -24.70 -16.92 -5.41
N LEU A 119 -23.56 -16.50 -5.95
CA LEU A 119 -23.48 -15.74 -7.20
C LEU A 119 -23.26 -16.62 -8.44
N LYS A 120 -23.22 -17.93 -8.32
CA LYS A 120 -22.89 -18.86 -9.41
C LYS A 120 -23.79 -18.72 -10.66
N ASN A 121 -25.03 -18.30 -10.49
CA ASN A 121 -26.00 -18.15 -11.58
C ASN A 121 -26.67 -16.75 -11.57
N SER A 122 -26.08 -15.77 -10.95
CA SER A 122 -26.69 -14.46 -10.75
C SER A 122 -26.72 -13.56 -12.01
N GLY A 123 -25.88 -13.89 -12.99
CA GLY A 123 -25.78 -13.09 -14.23
C GLY A 123 -25.15 -11.73 -13.98
N GLU A 124 -25.84 -10.64 -14.31
CA GLU A 124 -25.40 -9.29 -13.98
C GLU A 124 -25.74 -8.94 -12.53
N VAL A 125 -24.83 -8.24 -11.88
CA VAL A 125 -24.98 -7.79 -10.49
C VAL A 125 -24.47 -6.35 -10.33
N THR A 126 -24.90 -5.70 -9.26
CA THR A 126 -24.38 -4.42 -8.79
C THR A 126 -23.76 -4.60 -7.42
N ALA A 127 -22.45 -4.37 -7.32
CA ALA A 127 -21.71 -4.35 -6.06
C ALA A 127 -21.61 -2.90 -5.56
N SER A 128 -22.26 -2.60 -4.45
CA SER A 128 -22.29 -1.28 -3.84
C SER A 128 -21.43 -1.25 -2.57
N CYS A 129 -20.45 -0.35 -2.56
CA CYS A 129 -19.69 0.05 -1.37
C CYS A 129 -20.05 1.47 -0.91
N ALA A 130 -21.09 2.09 -1.48
CA ALA A 130 -21.47 3.46 -1.20
C ALA A 130 -22.49 3.65 -0.06
N GLU A 131 -22.88 2.55 0.61
CA GLU A 131 -23.92 2.55 1.65
C GLU A 131 -23.36 2.41 3.07
N GLY A 132 -22.10 2.77 3.27
CA GLY A 132 -21.42 2.67 4.56
C GLY A 132 -20.53 1.43 4.68
N ASP A 133 -20.36 0.92 5.88
CA ASP A 133 -19.40 -0.15 6.22
C ASP A 133 -19.76 -1.52 5.64
N THR A 134 -21.03 -1.73 5.32
CA THR A 134 -21.52 -2.99 4.73
C THR A 134 -21.64 -2.82 3.22
N GLY A 135 -20.84 -3.59 2.49
CA GLY A 135 -20.96 -3.72 1.05
C GLY A 135 -22.06 -4.71 0.69
N LYS A 136 -22.85 -4.40 -0.32
CA LYS A 136 -23.97 -5.23 -0.77
C LYS A 136 -23.86 -5.56 -2.24
N VAL A 137 -24.17 -6.81 -2.57
CA VAL A 137 -24.29 -7.26 -3.95
C VAL A 137 -25.75 -7.43 -4.28
N TYR A 138 -26.24 -6.63 -5.21
CA TYR A 138 -27.62 -6.62 -5.67
C TYR A 138 -27.78 -7.41 -6.96
N GLN A 139 -28.96 -8.00 -7.14
CA GLN A 139 -29.32 -8.68 -8.37
C GLN A 139 -29.56 -7.67 -9.49
N GLY A 140 -28.95 -7.87 -10.64
CA GLY A 140 -29.12 -7.05 -11.84
C GLY A 140 -28.20 -5.82 -11.88
N LYS A 141 -28.26 -5.13 -13.00
CA LYS A 141 -27.54 -3.86 -13.21
C LYS A 141 -28.45 -2.71 -12.75
N LEU A 142 -28.16 -2.13 -11.60
CA LEU A 142 -28.91 -1.03 -11.02
C LEU A 142 -28.39 0.32 -11.50
N ASN A 143 -29.29 1.30 -11.60
CA ASN A 143 -28.94 2.68 -11.86
C ASN A 143 -28.38 3.34 -10.61
N PHE A 144 -27.30 4.08 -10.77
CA PHE A 144 -26.70 4.87 -9.71
C PHE A 144 -26.26 6.24 -10.23
N GLU A 145 -26.27 7.21 -9.36
CA GLU A 145 -25.76 8.54 -9.62
C GLU A 145 -24.27 8.59 -9.29
N HIS A 146 -23.49 9.15 -10.20
CA HIS A 146 -22.07 9.44 -10.01
C HIS A 146 -21.90 10.97 -10.09
N THR A 147 -21.64 11.59 -8.96
CA THR A 147 -21.50 13.05 -8.84
C THR A 147 -20.10 13.43 -8.39
N PHE A 148 -19.69 14.62 -8.78
CA PHE A 148 -18.45 15.24 -8.34
C PHE A 148 -18.80 16.41 -7.43
N SER A 149 -18.30 16.40 -6.20
CA SER A 149 -18.40 17.54 -5.29
C SER A 149 -17.08 18.29 -5.28
N GLU A 150 -17.12 19.62 -5.44
CA GLU A 150 -15.91 20.44 -5.25
C GLU A 150 -15.59 20.57 -3.77
N VAL A 151 -14.31 20.36 -3.42
CA VAL A 151 -13.80 20.57 -2.06
C VAL A 151 -13.36 22.01 -1.97
N SER A 152 -14.25 22.88 -1.52
CA SER A 152 -13.90 24.25 -1.17
C SER A 152 -13.79 24.34 0.36
N ASN A 153 -12.65 24.86 0.84
CA ASN A 153 -12.39 25.19 2.24
C ASN A 153 -12.44 24.00 3.23
N LEU A 154 -11.37 23.17 3.24
CA LEU A 154 -11.15 22.25 4.35
C LEU A 154 -10.84 23.04 5.63
N PRO A 155 -11.34 22.56 6.79
CA PRO A 155 -11.04 23.18 8.07
C PRO A 155 -9.54 23.06 8.42
N GLU A 156 -9.00 24.04 9.10
CA GLU A 156 -7.68 23.92 9.70
C GLU A 156 -7.73 22.95 10.88
N ILE A 157 -6.80 22.00 10.89
CA ILE A 157 -6.68 21.00 11.96
C ILE A 157 -5.20 20.91 12.39
N PRO A 158 -4.90 20.59 13.65
CA PRO A 158 -3.52 20.57 14.15
C PRO A 158 -2.73 19.32 13.74
N VAL A 159 -3.29 18.43 12.91
CA VAL A 159 -2.66 17.22 12.41
C VAL A 159 -2.48 17.30 10.90
N LYS A 160 -1.39 16.75 10.37
CA LYS A 160 -1.15 16.66 8.94
C LYS A 160 -1.90 15.46 8.37
N ILE A 161 -2.75 15.70 7.37
CA ILE A 161 -3.40 14.62 6.63
C ILE A 161 -2.55 14.26 5.42
N MET A 162 -2.01 13.07 5.44
CA MET A 162 -1.17 12.50 4.37
C MET A 162 -1.92 11.36 3.66
N MET A 163 -1.34 10.83 2.59
CA MET A 163 -1.93 9.73 1.84
C MET A 163 -1.05 8.48 1.82
N ASN A 164 -1.72 7.32 1.72
CA ASN A 164 -1.11 6.05 1.35
C ASN A 164 -1.15 5.92 -0.18
N VAL A 165 0.02 5.81 -0.82
CA VAL A 165 0.13 5.72 -2.29
C VAL A 165 1.04 4.55 -2.64
N GLY A 166 0.51 3.51 -3.29
CA GLY A 166 1.31 2.38 -3.77
C GLY A 166 1.56 2.45 -5.27
N ASN A 167 0.53 2.84 -6.04
CA ASN A 167 0.56 2.82 -7.50
C ASN A 167 1.09 4.13 -8.10
N PRO A 168 2.31 4.14 -8.71
CA PRO A 168 2.85 5.34 -9.34
C PRO A 168 1.98 5.90 -10.47
N SER A 169 1.25 5.05 -11.20
CA SER A 169 0.42 5.51 -12.33
C SER A 169 -0.77 6.37 -11.89
N ARG A 170 -1.15 6.30 -10.61
CA ARG A 170 -2.23 7.10 -10.00
C ARG A 170 -1.75 8.27 -9.16
N ALA A 171 -0.43 8.41 -9.00
CA ALA A 171 0.13 9.40 -8.09
C ALA A 171 -0.28 10.84 -8.44
N PHE A 172 -0.32 11.20 -9.73
CA PHE A 172 -0.76 12.53 -10.17
C PHE A 172 -2.25 12.78 -9.92
N ASP A 173 -3.10 11.76 -10.08
CA ASP A 173 -4.52 11.87 -9.75
C ASP A 173 -4.71 12.10 -8.25
N PHE A 174 -3.99 11.33 -7.43
CA PHE A 174 -4.05 11.46 -5.98
C PHE A 174 -3.47 12.77 -5.46
N ALA A 175 -2.43 13.30 -6.09
CA ALA A 175 -1.86 14.60 -5.70
C ALA A 175 -2.85 15.76 -5.86
N SER A 176 -3.90 15.60 -6.68
CA SER A 176 -4.98 16.59 -6.81
C SER A 176 -5.95 16.61 -5.62
N ILE A 177 -5.97 15.56 -4.79
CA ILE A 177 -6.76 15.51 -3.56
C ILE A 177 -6.02 16.34 -2.49
N PRO A 178 -6.71 17.15 -1.67
CA PRO A 178 -6.08 17.88 -0.58
C PRO A 178 -5.25 16.97 0.33
N ASN A 179 -4.00 17.33 0.53
CA ASN A 179 -3.08 16.53 1.33
C ASN A 179 -1.87 17.35 1.79
N THR A 180 -1.10 16.78 2.69
CA THR A 180 0.19 17.33 3.16
C THR A 180 1.36 16.42 2.83
N GLY A 181 1.19 15.50 1.85
CA GLY A 181 2.21 14.58 1.37
C GLY A 181 1.81 13.11 1.42
N VAL A 182 2.79 12.24 1.21
CA VAL A 182 2.63 10.79 1.22
C VAL A 182 3.27 10.21 2.48
N GLY A 183 2.45 9.68 3.38
CA GLY A 183 2.93 9.08 4.63
C GLY A 183 3.35 7.61 4.48
N LEU A 184 2.91 6.96 3.41
CA LEU A 184 3.34 5.62 3.05
C LEU A 184 3.29 5.43 1.53
N ALA A 185 4.46 5.29 0.91
CA ALA A 185 4.58 4.74 -0.43
C ALA A 185 5.27 3.36 -0.35
N ARG A 186 4.65 2.35 -0.97
CA ARG A 186 5.10 0.95 -0.88
C ARG A 186 5.86 0.53 -2.12
N LEU A 187 7.13 0.08 -1.95
CA LEU A 187 7.94 -0.43 -3.06
C LEU A 187 7.40 -1.74 -3.63
N GLU A 188 6.75 -2.54 -2.82
CA GLU A 188 6.19 -3.84 -3.21
C GLU A 188 5.28 -3.72 -4.42
N PHE A 189 4.52 -2.63 -4.51
CA PHE A 189 3.65 -2.40 -5.66
C PHE A 189 4.44 -2.25 -6.97
N ILE A 190 5.54 -1.50 -6.93
CA ILE A 190 6.42 -1.32 -8.09
C ILE A 190 7.12 -2.64 -8.44
N ILE A 191 7.60 -3.36 -7.42
CA ILE A 191 8.33 -4.63 -7.60
C ILE A 191 7.41 -5.67 -8.22
N ASN A 192 6.20 -5.86 -7.70
CA ASN A 192 5.25 -6.85 -8.23
C ASN A 192 4.78 -6.50 -9.65
N ASN A 193 4.35 -5.27 -9.87
CA ASN A 193 3.60 -4.93 -11.08
C ASN A 193 4.46 -4.45 -12.24
N THR A 194 5.63 -3.88 -11.94
CA THR A 194 6.47 -3.28 -12.98
C THR A 194 7.72 -4.12 -13.23
N ILE A 195 8.26 -4.75 -12.21
CA ILE A 195 9.47 -5.57 -12.29
C ILE A 195 9.13 -7.05 -12.46
N GLY A 196 8.38 -7.63 -11.54
CA GLY A 196 7.88 -8.99 -11.56
C GLY A 196 8.98 -10.08 -11.54
N ILE A 197 10.21 -9.74 -11.16
CA ILE A 197 11.37 -10.65 -11.12
C ILE A 197 12.04 -10.52 -9.77
N HIS A 198 12.41 -11.65 -9.16
CA HIS A 198 13.15 -11.65 -7.91
C HIS A 198 14.50 -10.95 -8.05
N PRO A 199 14.87 -9.98 -7.19
CA PRO A 199 16.08 -9.18 -7.35
C PRO A 199 17.37 -10.04 -7.37
N LYS A 200 17.43 -11.11 -6.60
CA LYS A 200 18.59 -12.01 -6.60
C LYS A 200 18.77 -12.75 -7.93
N ALA A 201 17.67 -13.06 -8.63
CA ALA A 201 17.76 -13.64 -9.98
C ALA A 201 18.37 -12.67 -11.01
N LEU A 202 18.23 -11.37 -10.78
CA LEU A 202 18.86 -10.36 -11.64
C LEU A 202 20.34 -10.17 -11.30
N LEU A 203 20.70 -10.26 -10.02
CA LEU A 203 22.10 -10.21 -9.56
C LEU A 203 22.88 -11.44 -10.02
N GLU A 204 22.29 -12.64 -9.88
CA GLU A 204 22.91 -13.91 -10.22
C GLU A 204 22.55 -14.38 -11.64
N PHE A 205 22.21 -13.45 -12.56
CA PHE A 205 21.73 -13.76 -13.89
C PHE A 205 22.61 -14.78 -14.64
N ASP A 206 23.93 -14.66 -14.53
CA ASP A 206 24.87 -15.52 -15.27
C ASP A 206 24.89 -16.98 -14.75
N SER A 207 24.42 -17.24 -13.56
CA SER A 207 24.37 -18.58 -12.94
C SER A 207 23.03 -19.30 -13.15
N LEU A 208 21.98 -18.61 -13.65
CA LEU A 208 20.66 -19.16 -13.81
C LEU A 208 20.58 -20.24 -14.92
N PRO A 209 19.59 -21.16 -14.86
CA PRO A 209 19.23 -22.04 -15.96
C PRO A 209 18.91 -21.28 -17.27
N SER A 210 19.17 -21.93 -18.42
CA SER A 210 19.11 -21.29 -19.74
C SER A 210 17.73 -20.76 -20.13
N ASP A 211 16.66 -21.43 -19.70
CA ASP A 211 15.28 -21.05 -19.92
C ASP A 211 14.91 -19.79 -19.14
N LEU A 212 15.28 -19.71 -17.86
CA LEU A 212 15.08 -18.51 -17.02
C LEU A 212 15.88 -17.34 -17.56
N LYS A 213 17.14 -17.55 -17.94
CA LYS A 213 17.95 -16.50 -18.59
C LYS A 213 17.29 -15.93 -19.83
N LYS A 214 16.71 -16.79 -20.68
CA LYS A 214 16.05 -16.37 -21.91
C LYS A 214 14.87 -15.45 -21.61
N GLU A 215 14.05 -15.79 -20.64
CA GLU A 215 12.88 -14.99 -20.28
C GLU A 215 13.30 -13.65 -19.61
N ILE A 216 14.25 -13.67 -18.67
CA ILE A 216 14.78 -12.45 -18.07
C ILE A 216 15.39 -11.55 -19.14
N LYS A 217 16.22 -12.10 -20.04
CA LYS A 217 16.84 -11.32 -21.13
C LYS A 217 15.79 -10.67 -22.04
N LYS A 218 14.67 -11.36 -22.29
CA LYS A 218 13.55 -10.79 -23.06
C LYS A 218 12.94 -9.59 -22.36
N ARG A 219 12.66 -9.69 -21.04
CA ARG A 219 12.05 -8.61 -20.24
C ARG A 219 13.00 -7.43 -20.03
N THR A 220 14.32 -7.69 -19.97
CA THR A 220 15.35 -6.67 -19.68
C THR A 220 16.12 -6.17 -20.92
N SER A 221 15.69 -6.56 -22.12
CA SER A 221 16.42 -6.32 -23.38
C SER A 221 16.68 -4.85 -23.71
N CYS A 222 15.89 -3.93 -23.19
CA CYS A 222 16.05 -2.48 -23.41
C CYS A 222 17.00 -1.80 -22.42
N TYR A 223 17.52 -2.54 -21.44
CA TYR A 223 18.38 -2.05 -20.36
C TYR A 223 19.82 -2.54 -20.54
N LYS A 224 20.78 -1.86 -19.89
CA LYS A 224 22.21 -2.20 -19.99
C LYS A 224 22.50 -3.58 -19.38
N SER A 225 21.79 -3.93 -18.29
CA SER A 225 21.89 -5.21 -17.62
C SER A 225 20.57 -5.54 -16.92
N PRO A 226 20.34 -6.80 -16.48
CA PRO A 226 19.22 -7.16 -15.64
C PRO A 226 19.14 -6.35 -14.32
N VAL A 227 20.27 -6.06 -13.71
CA VAL A 227 20.36 -5.21 -12.51
C VAL A 227 19.94 -3.77 -12.80
N ASP A 228 20.42 -3.21 -13.91
CA ASP A 228 20.05 -1.86 -14.34
C ASP A 228 18.53 -1.73 -14.59
N PHE A 229 17.89 -2.76 -15.14
CA PHE A 229 16.45 -2.83 -15.27
C PHE A 229 15.73 -2.66 -13.92
N TYR A 230 16.15 -3.40 -12.89
CA TYR A 230 15.54 -3.33 -11.55
C TYR A 230 15.67 -1.92 -10.95
N VAL A 231 16.90 -1.41 -10.92
CA VAL A 231 17.19 -0.08 -10.35
C VAL A 231 16.45 1.02 -11.11
N GLN A 232 16.43 0.97 -12.45
CA GLN A 232 15.73 2.00 -13.24
C GLN A 232 14.22 1.93 -13.03
N LYS A 233 13.62 0.73 -12.98
CA LYS A 233 12.18 0.60 -12.74
C LYS A 233 11.75 1.09 -11.34
N LEU A 234 12.53 0.81 -10.32
CA LEU A 234 12.31 1.41 -9.01
C LEU A 234 12.47 2.93 -9.04
N THR A 235 13.55 3.42 -9.66
CA THR A 235 13.80 4.86 -9.80
C THR A 235 12.64 5.56 -10.52
N GLU A 236 12.13 5.01 -11.63
CA GLU A 236 10.98 5.53 -12.38
C GLU A 236 9.71 5.60 -11.50
N GLY A 237 9.39 4.52 -10.79
CA GLY A 237 8.20 4.47 -9.94
C GLY A 237 8.28 5.44 -8.75
N ILE A 238 9.39 5.45 -8.03
CA ILE A 238 9.61 6.34 -6.88
C ILE A 238 9.59 7.80 -7.33
N SER A 239 10.31 8.13 -8.42
CA SER A 239 10.36 9.51 -8.94
C SER A 239 9.00 10.00 -9.43
N THR A 240 8.17 9.13 -10.00
CA THR A 240 6.80 9.47 -10.40
C THR A 240 5.97 9.90 -9.19
N ILE A 241 6.04 9.14 -8.09
CA ILE A 241 5.33 9.50 -6.84
C ILE A 241 5.93 10.80 -6.28
N ALA A 242 7.25 10.88 -6.15
CA ALA A 242 7.92 12.04 -5.57
C ALA A 242 7.66 13.34 -6.35
N ALA A 243 7.66 13.29 -7.68
CA ALA A 243 7.37 14.43 -8.54
C ALA A 243 5.90 14.88 -8.44
N SER A 244 4.97 13.92 -8.29
CA SER A 244 3.55 14.24 -8.13
C SER A 244 3.27 15.04 -6.85
N PHE A 245 4.10 14.85 -5.80
CA PHE A 245 4.01 15.53 -4.51
C PHE A 245 5.26 16.39 -4.24
N SER A 246 5.76 17.09 -5.25
CA SER A 246 7.07 17.78 -5.23
C SER A 246 7.25 18.80 -4.09
N GLU A 247 6.17 19.41 -3.61
CA GLU A 247 6.18 20.38 -2.52
C GLU A 247 5.96 19.77 -1.12
N SER A 248 5.77 18.45 -1.07
CA SER A 248 5.38 17.74 0.16
C SER A 248 6.27 16.52 0.39
N PRO A 249 6.46 16.08 1.64
CA PRO A 249 7.26 14.90 1.92
C PRO A 249 6.61 13.62 1.36
N VAL A 250 7.45 12.72 0.87
CA VAL A 250 7.07 11.41 0.38
C VAL A 250 7.89 10.34 1.11
N ILE A 251 7.24 9.62 2.03
CA ILE A 251 7.89 8.59 2.84
C ILE A 251 7.81 7.25 2.09
N ILE A 252 8.94 6.79 1.57
CA ILE A 252 9.08 5.53 0.84
C ILE A 252 9.41 4.42 1.83
N ARG A 253 8.51 3.45 1.99
CA ARG A 253 8.81 2.24 2.74
C ARG A 253 9.64 1.29 1.88
N MET A 254 10.81 0.90 2.35
CA MET A 254 11.62 -0.13 1.73
C MET A 254 10.84 -1.45 1.70
N SER A 255 11.18 -2.35 0.81
CA SER A 255 10.36 -3.55 0.54
C SER A 255 10.18 -4.44 1.77
N ASP A 256 8.95 -4.84 2.04
CA ASP A 256 8.55 -5.65 3.19
C ASP A 256 7.85 -6.93 2.77
N PHE A 257 8.36 -7.59 1.74
CA PHE A 257 7.85 -8.87 1.32
C PHE A 257 8.19 -9.98 2.33
N LYS A 258 7.23 -10.85 2.52
CA LYS A 258 7.43 -12.14 3.18
C LYS A 258 8.06 -13.14 2.20
N SER A 259 8.63 -14.22 2.71
CA SER A 259 9.29 -15.24 1.88
C SER A 259 8.35 -15.85 0.83
N ASN A 260 7.10 -16.11 1.18
CA ASN A 260 6.11 -16.62 0.23
C ASN A 260 5.73 -15.58 -0.86
N GLU A 261 5.77 -14.28 -0.54
CA GLU A 261 5.51 -13.22 -1.52
C GLU A 261 6.68 -13.04 -2.48
N TYR A 262 7.91 -13.06 -1.97
CA TYR A 262 9.11 -13.06 -2.83
C TYR A 262 9.23 -14.31 -3.69
N SER A 263 8.82 -15.48 -3.17
CA SER A 263 8.80 -16.73 -3.91
C SER A 263 7.91 -16.68 -5.16
N ASN A 264 6.82 -15.91 -5.12
CA ASN A 264 5.89 -15.73 -6.24
C ASN A 264 6.47 -14.85 -7.38
N LEU A 265 7.52 -14.08 -7.13
CA LEU A 265 8.19 -13.35 -8.20
C LEU A 265 8.91 -14.33 -9.13
N PHE A 266 9.03 -13.96 -10.43
CA PHE A 266 9.71 -14.81 -11.40
C PHE A 266 11.09 -15.23 -10.91
N ALA A 267 11.37 -16.52 -10.90
CA ALA A 267 12.55 -17.19 -10.34
C ALA A 267 12.71 -17.06 -8.80
N GLY A 268 11.71 -16.60 -8.06
CA GLY A 268 11.78 -16.42 -6.60
C GLY A 268 11.89 -17.73 -5.83
N GLU A 269 11.24 -18.79 -6.29
CA GLU A 269 11.31 -20.13 -5.68
C GLU A 269 12.74 -20.67 -5.55
N LEU A 270 13.70 -20.18 -6.34
CA LEU A 270 15.10 -20.59 -6.25
C LEU A 270 15.83 -20.06 -5.02
N TYR A 271 15.31 -18.99 -4.41
CA TYR A 271 16.03 -18.19 -3.42
C TYR A 271 15.32 -18.11 -2.07
N GLU A 272 14.01 -18.33 -2.07
CA GLU A 272 13.23 -18.12 -0.87
C GLU A 272 13.05 -19.39 -0.05
N PRO A 273 13.23 -19.30 1.28
CA PRO A 273 12.98 -20.43 2.17
C PRO A 273 11.47 -20.69 2.29
N ASN A 274 11.11 -21.95 2.48
CA ASN A 274 9.76 -22.31 2.90
C ASN A 274 9.66 -22.16 4.42
N GLU A 275 8.96 -21.12 4.89
CA GLU A 275 8.76 -20.84 6.31
C GLU A 275 7.37 -21.28 6.77
N GLU A 276 7.26 -21.84 7.96
CA GLU A 276 5.97 -22.22 8.56
C GLU A 276 5.10 -20.99 8.85
N ASN A 277 5.72 -19.85 9.22
CA ASN A 277 5.04 -18.60 9.49
C ASN A 277 5.78 -17.39 8.88
N PRO A 278 5.62 -17.15 7.57
CA PRO A 278 6.30 -16.05 6.88
C PRO A 278 5.96 -14.66 7.46
N MET A 279 4.80 -14.51 8.11
CA MET A 279 4.35 -13.24 8.69
C MET A 279 5.32 -12.71 9.76
N ILE A 280 5.92 -13.59 10.55
CA ILE A 280 6.90 -13.24 11.58
C ILE A 280 8.30 -13.75 11.26
N GLY A 281 8.51 -14.25 10.04
CA GLY A 281 9.74 -14.86 9.56
C GLY A 281 10.76 -13.86 8.97
N PHE A 282 11.36 -14.23 7.86
CA PHE A 282 12.42 -13.50 7.17
C PHE A 282 11.87 -12.36 6.34
N ARG A 283 11.63 -11.20 6.96
CA ARG A 283 11.09 -9.99 6.34
C ARG A 283 11.66 -8.71 6.97
N GLY A 284 11.54 -7.57 6.26
CA GLY A 284 11.96 -6.26 6.72
C GLY A 284 13.45 -6.17 7.07
N ALA A 285 13.78 -5.50 8.16
CA ALA A 285 15.17 -5.22 8.57
C ALA A 285 16.07 -6.46 8.65
N SER A 286 15.56 -7.60 9.13
CA SER A 286 16.35 -8.84 9.21
C SER A 286 16.81 -9.33 7.84
N ARG A 287 16.01 -9.11 6.81
CA ARG A 287 16.33 -9.46 5.42
C ARG A 287 17.46 -8.56 4.88
N TYR A 288 17.39 -7.26 5.13
CA TYR A 288 18.37 -6.29 4.62
C TYR A 288 19.78 -6.49 5.19
N ILE A 289 19.88 -6.94 6.44
CA ILE A 289 21.17 -7.19 7.11
C ILE A 289 21.72 -8.60 6.87
N SER A 290 20.92 -9.50 6.26
CA SER A 290 21.36 -10.86 5.93
C SER A 290 22.32 -10.85 4.74
N SER A 291 23.39 -11.66 4.81
CA SER A 291 24.29 -11.89 3.69
C SER A 291 23.56 -12.37 2.42
N ASP A 292 22.44 -13.07 2.61
CA ASP A 292 21.70 -13.66 1.49
C ASP A 292 20.86 -12.65 0.70
N PHE A 293 20.53 -11.49 1.29
CA PHE A 293 19.66 -10.50 0.68
C PHE A 293 20.24 -9.07 0.64
N ARG A 294 21.35 -8.82 1.31
CA ARG A 294 21.94 -7.48 1.40
C ARG A 294 22.13 -6.81 0.04
N GLU A 295 22.69 -7.52 -0.93
CA GLU A 295 22.92 -6.98 -2.28
C GLU A 295 21.61 -6.61 -2.96
N CYS A 296 20.51 -7.33 -2.70
CA CYS A 296 19.18 -6.97 -3.20
C CYS A 296 18.67 -5.66 -2.58
N PHE A 297 18.87 -5.47 -1.28
CA PHE A 297 18.52 -4.22 -0.60
C PHE A 297 19.36 -3.03 -1.08
N GLU A 298 20.63 -3.25 -1.43
CA GLU A 298 21.51 -2.22 -1.99
C GLU A 298 21.00 -1.70 -3.35
N LEU A 299 20.28 -2.53 -4.14
CA LEU A 299 19.61 -2.06 -5.36
C LEU A 299 18.48 -1.06 -5.07
N GLU A 300 17.72 -1.29 -3.99
CA GLU A 300 16.69 -0.34 -3.54
C GLU A 300 17.35 0.98 -3.08
N CYS A 301 18.44 0.89 -2.31
CA CYS A 301 19.23 2.05 -1.90
C CYS A 301 19.74 2.85 -3.12
N GLN A 302 20.23 2.15 -4.15
CA GLN A 302 20.69 2.80 -5.39
C GLN A 302 19.55 3.54 -6.09
N ALA A 303 18.35 2.96 -6.14
CA ALA A 303 17.19 3.63 -6.74
C ALA A 303 16.80 4.91 -5.97
N ILE A 304 16.73 4.86 -4.64
CA ILE A 304 16.48 6.05 -3.81
C ILE A 304 17.56 7.13 -4.03
N LYS A 305 18.83 6.71 -4.10
CA LYS A 305 19.94 7.62 -4.36
C LYS A 305 19.81 8.31 -5.73
N ASN A 306 19.44 7.57 -6.78
CA ASN A 306 19.21 8.13 -8.10
C ASN A 306 18.08 9.18 -8.06
N VAL A 307 16.97 8.87 -7.39
CA VAL A 307 15.83 9.79 -7.24
C VAL A 307 16.25 11.08 -6.53
N ARG A 308 16.94 10.96 -5.41
CA ARG A 308 17.30 12.13 -4.61
C ARG A 308 18.43 12.96 -5.24
N ASN A 309 19.50 12.29 -5.67
CA ASN A 309 20.74 12.96 -6.06
C ASN A 309 20.80 13.31 -7.55
N GLU A 310 20.34 12.40 -8.41
CA GLU A 310 20.42 12.62 -9.87
C GLU A 310 19.19 13.33 -10.42
N MET A 311 17.99 13.03 -9.87
CA MET A 311 16.75 13.70 -10.26
C MET A 311 16.41 14.93 -9.41
N GLY A 312 17.10 15.13 -8.27
CA GLY A 312 16.90 16.28 -7.39
C GLY A 312 15.60 16.24 -6.56
N LEU A 313 14.93 15.08 -6.47
CA LEU A 313 13.69 14.92 -5.73
C LEU A 313 13.99 14.66 -4.23
N THR A 314 14.45 15.68 -3.53
CA THR A 314 14.89 15.60 -2.13
C THR A 314 13.74 15.49 -1.12
N ASN A 315 12.49 15.60 -1.56
CA ASN A 315 11.29 15.36 -0.75
C ASN A 315 11.05 13.88 -0.41
N VAL A 316 11.84 12.96 -0.98
CA VAL A 316 11.80 11.53 -0.65
C VAL A 316 12.47 11.29 0.69
N GLU A 317 11.77 10.62 1.60
CA GLU A 317 12.25 10.12 2.89
C GLU A 317 12.18 8.59 2.89
N ILE A 318 12.94 7.95 3.78
CA ILE A 318 13.02 6.49 3.86
C ILE A 318 12.28 6.00 5.10
N MET A 319 11.51 4.91 4.96
CA MET A 319 10.92 4.19 6.08
C MET A 319 11.40 2.75 6.09
N ILE A 320 11.90 2.31 7.26
CA ILE A 320 12.39 0.94 7.48
C ILE A 320 11.31 0.12 8.17
N PRO A 321 10.78 -0.95 7.51
CA PRO A 321 9.78 -1.83 8.10
C PRO A 321 10.38 -2.91 8.97
N PHE A 322 9.57 -3.42 9.88
CA PHE A 322 9.76 -4.65 10.63
C PHE A 322 11.12 -4.77 11.33
N VAL A 323 11.48 -3.72 12.07
CA VAL A 323 12.73 -3.67 12.86
C VAL A 323 12.49 -4.29 14.23
N ARG A 324 13.06 -5.44 14.52
CA ARG A 324 12.77 -6.20 15.74
C ARG A 324 13.60 -5.75 16.95
N THR A 325 14.86 -5.36 16.69
CA THR A 325 15.83 -5.02 17.73
C THR A 325 16.63 -3.78 17.40
N THR A 326 17.17 -3.13 18.41
CA THR A 326 18.07 -1.97 18.25
C THR A 326 19.36 -2.35 17.52
N SER A 327 19.80 -3.60 17.62
CA SER A 327 20.93 -4.12 16.85
C SER A 327 20.63 -4.20 15.35
N GLU A 328 19.41 -4.63 14.97
CA GLU A 328 18.97 -4.55 13.56
C GLU A 328 18.89 -3.10 13.09
N ALA A 329 18.33 -2.21 13.91
CA ALA A 329 18.27 -0.78 13.62
C ALA A 329 19.64 -0.21 13.30
N ALA A 330 20.64 -0.44 14.18
CA ALA A 330 22.00 0.04 13.98
C ALA A 330 22.59 -0.44 12.64
N LYS A 331 22.48 -1.75 12.36
CA LYS A 331 23.03 -2.35 11.14
C LYS A 331 22.37 -1.81 9.86
N VAL A 332 21.04 -1.62 9.86
CA VAL A 332 20.34 -1.06 8.68
C VAL A 332 20.77 0.38 8.45
N ILE A 333 20.90 1.19 9.51
CA ILE A 333 21.39 2.57 9.38
C ILE A 333 22.83 2.60 8.82
N ASP A 334 23.70 1.68 9.27
CA ASP A 334 25.05 1.57 8.73
C ASP A 334 25.04 1.20 7.24
N ILE A 335 24.22 0.22 6.80
CA ILE A 335 24.08 -0.15 5.39
C ILE A 335 23.59 1.01 4.55
N LEU A 336 22.59 1.77 5.01
CA LEU A 336 22.10 2.96 4.33
C LEU A 336 23.22 4.00 4.15
N LYS A 337 23.99 4.24 5.19
CA LYS A 337 25.13 5.16 5.18
C LYS A 337 26.23 4.70 4.21
N GLU A 338 26.56 3.42 4.21
CA GLU A 338 27.53 2.83 3.27
C GLU A 338 27.10 3.02 1.81
N ASN A 339 25.79 3.00 1.54
CA ASN A 339 25.20 3.26 0.23
C ASN A 339 25.01 4.75 -0.09
N GLY A 340 25.46 5.65 0.79
CA GLY A 340 25.39 7.10 0.59
C GLY A 340 24.06 7.74 0.99
N LEU A 341 23.20 7.01 1.69
CA LEU A 341 21.92 7.47 2.27
C LEU A 341 22.10 7.74 3.77
N GLU A 342 22.87 8.77 4.09
CA GLU A 342 23.19 9.14 5.48
C GLU A 342 22.10 10.00 6.08
N ARG A 343 21.59 9.60 7.27
CA ARG A 343 20.58 10.32 8.03
C ARG A 343 21.02 11.77 8.30
N GLY A 344 20.12 12.72 8.01
CA GLY A 344 20.35 14.15 8.18
C GLY A 344 21.12 14.82 7.04
N LYS A 345 21.83 14.08 6.20
CA LYS A 345 22.52 14.61 5.04
C LYS A 345 21.51 14.97 3.94
N ASP A 346 21.65 16.16 3.34
CA ASP A 346 20.73 16.68 2.32
C ASP A 346 19.24 16.60 2.79
N SER A 347 19.02 16.84 4.08
CA SER A 347 17.71 16.75 4.74
C SER A 347 17.04 15.38 4.68
N LEU A 348 17.80 14.29 4.45
CA LEU A 348 17.25 12.94 4.45
C LEU A 348 16.81 12.54 5.85
N ARG A 349 15.52 12.29 6.03
CA ARG A 349 14.97 11.67 7.23
C ARG A 349 14.83 10.17 7.03
N ILE A 350 15.13 9.40 8.06
CA ILE A 350 14.95 7.95 8.11
C ILE A 350 13.97 7.65 9.23
N ILE A 351 12.79 7.19 8.86
CA ILE A 351 11.67 6.85 9.73
C ILE A 351 11.66 5.33 9.98
N MET A 352 11.25 4.90 11.15
CA MET A 352 10.99 3.49 11.41
C MET A 352 9.49 3.22 11.40
N MET A 353 9.07 2.12 10.80
CA MET A 353 7.69 1.63 10.99
C MET A 353 7.58 1.00 12.38
N CYS A 354 6.76 1.61 13.23
CA CYS A 354 6.47 1.11 14.58
C CYS A 354 5.28 0.14 14.48
N GLU A 355 5.59 -1.13 14.37
CA GLU A 355 4.60 -2.17 14.06
C GLU A 355 4.78 -3.46 14.86
N LEU A 356 5.82 -3.52 15.72
CA LEU A 356 6.00 -4.60 16.67
C LEU A 356 5.82 -4.06 18.10
N PRO A 357 5.29 -4.87 19.03
CA PRO A 357 5.19 -4.48 20.45
C PRO A 357 6.54 -4.02 21.04
N SER A 358 7.66 -4.66 20.65
CA SER A 358 9.01 -4.26 21.07
C SER A 358 9.33 -2.79 20.70
N ASN A 359 8.84 -2.32 19.56
CA ASN A 359 9.07 -0.95 19.11
C ASN A 359 8.43 0.09 20.04
N ALA A 360 7.25 -0.21 20.57
CA ALA A 360 6.56 0.65 21.52
C ALA A 360 7.16 0.57 22.93
N ILE A 361 7.53 -0.65 23.38
CA ILE A 361 8.04 -0.89 24.75
C ILE A 361 9.38 -0.19 24.98
N ILE A 362 10.30 -0.25 24.02
CA ILE A 362 11.65 0.37 24.10
C ILE A 362 11.80 1.48 23.07
N ALA A 363 10.73 2.25 22.85
CA ALA A 363 10.64 3.26 21.79
C ALA A 363 11.79 4.28 21.81
N GLU A 364 12.20 4.75 22.99
CA GLU A 364 13.27 5.74 23.09
C GLU A 364 14.62 5.23 22.62
N GLU A 365 14.90 3.92 22.81
CA GLU A 365 16.12 3.29 22.33
C GLU A 365 16.16 3.21 20.80
N PHE A 366 15.04 2.87 20.16
CA PHE A 366 14.92 2.89 18.70
C PHE A 366 15.05 4.33 18.14
N LEU A 367 14.52 5.32 18.83
CA LEU A 367 14.60 6.72 18.41
C LEU A 367 16.03 7.28 18.38
N GLU A 368 17.01 6.62 18.95
CA GLU A 368 18.42 7.01 18.76
C GLU A 368 18.88 6.81 17.31
N TYR A 369 18.30 5.83 16.62
CA TYR A 369 18.66 5.47 15.23
C TYR A 369 17.79 6.16 14.17
N PHE A 370 16.55 6.54 14.52
CA PHE A 370 15.56 7.06 13.57
C PHE A 370 15.13 8.50 13.90
N ASP A 371 14.62 9.19 12.88
CA ASP A 371 14.10 10.58 13.00
C ASP A 371 12.64 10.63 13.47
N GLY A 372 12.05 9.48 13.68
CA GLY A 372 10.69 9.32 14.17
C GLY A 372 10.09 7.98 13.77
N PHE A 373 8.80 7.84 14.07
CA PHE A 373 8.04 6.63 13.77
C PHE A 373 6.86 6.91 12.85
N SER A 374 6.49 5.91 12.07
CA SER A 374 5.18 5.78 11.45
C SER A 374 4.55 4.49 11.95
N ILE A 375 3.39 4.59 12.59
CA ILE A 375 2.74 3.43 13.21
C ILE A 375 2.10 2.59 12.11
N GLY A 376 2.55 1.32 11.98
CA GLY A 376 1.95 0.28 11.17
C GLY A 376 0.90 -0.48 11.99
N SER A 377 -0.30 0.11 12.15
CA SER A 377 -1.30 -0.41 13.08
C SER A 377 -1.79 -1.82 12.75
N ASN A 378 -1.72 -2.23 11.49
CA ASN A 378 -2.13 -3.58 11.08
C ASN A 378 -1.26 -4.67 11.72
N ASP A 379 0.07 -4.61 11.51
CA ASP A 379 1.00 -5.58 12.10
C ASP A 379 1.10 -5.39 13.61
N LEU A 380 1.04 -4.14 14.11
CA LEU A 380 1.03 -3.88 15.56
C LEU A 380 -0.18 -4.53 16.25
N THR A 381 -1.37 -4.45 15.64
CA THR A 381 -2.57 -5.11 16.17
C THR A 381 -2.42 -6.62 16.14
N GLN A 382 -2.03 -7.18 15.00
CA GLN A 382 -1.81 -8.61 14.83
C GLN A 382 -0.86 -9.17 15.88
N LEU A 383 0.28 -8.51 16.09
CA LEU A 383 1.33 -9.00 17.00
C LEU A 383 1.01 -8.71 18.47
N THR A 384 0.29 -7.64 18.77
CA THR A 384 -0.16 -7.33 20.13
C THR A 384 -1.22 -8.32 20.60
N LEU A 385 -2.16 -8.68 19.72
CA LEU A 385 -3.26 -9.59 20.06
C LEU A 385 -2.94 -11.07 19.79
N GLY A 386 -1.82 -11.35 19.10
CA GLY A 386 -1.47 -12.71 18.67
C GLY A 386 -2.48 -13.30 17.69
N MET A 387 -3.01 -12.48 16.77
CA MET A 387 -4.05 -12.87 15.83
C MET A 387 -3.54 -12.75 14.40
N ASP A 388 -3.88 -13.71 13.57
CA ASP A 388 -3.67 -13.60 12.13
C ASP A 388 -4.86 -12.87 11.49
N ARG A 389 -4.62 -11.68 10.93
CA ARG A 389 -5.64 -10.85 10.26
C ARG A 389 -6.24 -11.50 9.01
N ASP A 390 -5.51 -12.43 8.38
CA ASP A 390 -5.94 -13.12 7.17
C ASP A 390 -6.70 -14.44 7.48
N SER A 391 -6.77 -14.81 8.77
CA SER A 391 -7.52 -15.99 9.23
C SER A 391 -9.02 -15.72 9.25
N GLY A 392 -9.77 -16.35 8.35
CA GLY A 392 -11.25 -16.23 8.31
C GLY A 392 -11.99 -16.70 9.59
N LEU A 393 -11.30 -17.41 10.48
CA LEU A 393 -11.90 -17.93 11.73
C LEU A 393 -11.87 -16.92 12.88
N ILE A 394 -10.86 -16.05 12.92
CA ILE A 394 -10.65 -15.14 14.05
C ILE A 394 -10.57 -13.66 13.63
N ALA A 395 -10.65 -13.36 12.33
CA ALA A 395 -10.53 -12.00 11.80
C ALA A 395 -11.55 -11.01 12.40
N ASP A 396 -12.70 -11.46 12.87
CA ASP A 396 -13.71 -10.61 13.54
C ASP A 396 -13.20 -10.00 14.87
N GLY A 397 -12.20 -10.63 15.49
CA GLY A 397 -11.53 -10.11 16.70
C GLY A 397 -10.44 -9.07 16.39
N PHE A 398 -10.08 -8.88 15.12
CA PHE A 398 -9.05 -7.92 14.72
C PHE A 398 -9.61 -6.51 14.74
N ASP A 399 -9.27 -5.75 15.78
CA ASP A 399 -9.70 -4.37 15.96
C ASP A 399 -8.53 -3.50 16.42
N GLU A 400 -8.11 -2.56 15.58
CA GLU A 400 -7.04 -1.60 15.87
C GLU A 400 -7.38 -0.65 17.02
N ARG A 401 -8.68 -0.55 17.39
CA ARG A 401 -9.17 0.22 18.54
C ARG A 401 -9.06 -0.50 19.87
N ASN A 402 -8.60 -1.76 19.86
CA ASN A 402 -8.43 -2.54 21.09
C ASN A 402 -7.56 -1.78 22.11
N THR A 403 -7.93 -1.87 23.39
CA THR A 403 -7.25 -1.14 24.46
C THR A 403 -5.76 -1.47 24.56
N ALA A 404 -5.35 -2.72 24.31
CA ALA A 404 -3.93 -3.11 24.32
C ALA A 404 -3.18 -2.44 23.18
N VAL A 405 -3.79 -2.42 21.97
CA VAL A 405 -3.20 -1.75 20.80
C VAL A 405 -3.10 -0.24 21.04
N LYS A 406 -4.15 0.40 21.52
CA LYS A 406 -4.13 1.84 21.89
C LYS A 406 -3.06 2.15 22.94
N LYS A 407 -2.78 1.26 23.89
CA LYS A 407 -1.65 1.43 24.83
C LYS A 407 -0.31 1.42 24.12
N MET A 408 -0.06 0.48 23.20
CA MET A 408 1.18 0.44 22.41
C MET A 408 1.35 1.71 21.58
N ILE A 409 0.29 2.15 20.90
CA ILE A 409 0.29 3.40 20.14
C ILE A 409 0.60 4.59 21.04
N THR A 410 -0.03 4.68 22.21
CA THR A 410 0.22 5.78 23.18
C THR A 410 1.69 5.80 23.61
N MET A 411 2.28 4.65 23.94
CA MET A 411 3.71 4.57 24.32
C MET A 411 4.62 5.11 23.23
N ALA A 412 4.36 4.77 21.97
CA ALA A 412 5.13 5.26 20.83
C ALA A 412 4.99 6.78 20.64
N ILE A 413 3.76 7.32 20.73
CA ILE A 413 3.49 8.76 20.63
C ILE A 413 4.23 9.52 21.72
N GLU A 414 4.06 9.12 22.97
CA GLU A 414 4.68 9.78 24.12
C GLU A 414 6.22 9.75 24.05
N ALA A 415 6.82 8.64 23.60
CA ALA A 415 8.26 8.56 23.41
C ALA A 415 8.77 9.54 22.34
N CYS A 416 8.06 9.62 21.21
CA CYS A 416 8.40 10.59 20.17
C CYS A 416 8.27 12.03 20.66
N HIS A 417 7.23 12.36 21.41
CA HIS A 417 7.05 13.69 22.01
C HIS A 417 8.19 14.04 22.99
N ARG A 418 8.54 13.11 23.90
CA ARG A 418 9.67 13.33 24.83
C ARG A 418 11.00 13.58 24.10
N LYS A 419 11.22 12.94 22.96
CA LYS A 419 12.43 13.09 22.14
C LYS A 419 12.32 14.21 21.10
N GLY A 420 11.18 14.90 20.98
CA GLY A 420 10.94 15.93 19.96
C GLY A 420 11.03 15.40 18.53
N LYS A 421 10.59 14.14 18.30
CA LYS A 421 10.69 13.44 17.03
C LYS A 421 9.32 13.26 16.38
N TYR A 422 9.33 13.03 15.06
CA TYR A 422 8.13 12.80 14.27
C TYR A 422 7.39 11.54 14.72
N ILE A 423 6.06 11.60 14.71
CA ILE A 423 5.16 10.48 14.93
C ILE A 423 3.97 10.56 13.97
N GLY A 424 3.84 9.56 13.09
CA GLY A 424 2.71 9.41 12.19
C GLY A 424 2.07 8.03 12.32
N ILE A 425 0.95 7.84 11.67
CA ILE A 425 0.29 6.55 11.49
C ILE A 425 -0.02 6.33 10.01
N CYS A 426 0.18 5.13 9.51
CA CYS A 426 -0.08 4.76 8.12
C CYS A 426 -0.87 3.46 7.94
N GLY A 427 -1.32 2.85 9.03
CA GLY A 427 -2.21 1.70 8.99
C GLY A 427 -3.63 2.05 8.49
N GLN A 428 -4.47 1.03 8.38
CA GLN A 428 -5.82 1.19 7.83
C GLN A 428 -6.81 1.80 8.84
N GLY A 429 -6.56 1.63 10.13
CA GLY A 429 -7.49 1.98 11.20
C GLY A 429 -8.10 3.38 11.10
N PRO A 430 -7.32 4.46 10.91
CA PRO A 430 -7.89 5.80 10.78
C PRO A 430 -8.75 6.02 9.53
N SER A 431 -8.51 5.27 8.46
CA SER A 431 -9.34 5.31 7.25
C SER A 431 -10.67 4.58 7.45
N ASP A 432 -10.66 3.52 8.28
CA ASP A 432 -11.81 2.66 8.51
C ASP A 432 -12.65 3.11 9.72
N HIS A 433 -12.05 3.81 10.69
CA HIS A 433 -12.65 4.14 11.98
C HIS A 433 -12.41 5.60 12.36
N MET A 434 -13.44 6.41 12.21
CA MET A 434 -13.40 7.84 12.53
C MET A 434 -13.07 8.12 14.01
N ASP A 435 -13.57 7.28 14.91
CA ASP A 435 -13.30 7.37 16.35
C ASP A 435 -11.81 7.14 16.68
N LEU A 436 -11.13 6.30 15.90
CA LEU A 436 -9.68 6.13 16.03
C LEU A 436 -8.93 7.38 15.51
N ALA A 437 -9.35 7.94 14.38
CA ALA A 437 -8.74 9.16 13.84
C ALA A 437 -8.90 10.34 14.83
N GLN A 438 -10.08 10.49 15.42
CA GLN A 438 -10.33 11.49 16.47
C GLN A 438 -9.44 11.26 17.70
N TRP A 439 -9.36 10.03 18.20
CA TRP A 439 -8.53 9.69 19.35
C TRP A 439 -7.03 9.97 19.09
N LEU A 440 -6.55 9.74 17.86
CA LEU A 440 -5.17 10.06 17.47
C LEU A 440 -4.93 11.58 17.45
N LEU A 441 -5.92 12.37 17.01
CA LEU A 441 -5.87 13.82 17.08
C LEU A 441 -5.77 14.30 18.54
N GLU A 442 -6.57 13.74 19.45
CA GLU A 442 -6.53 14.01 20.89
C GLU A 442 -5.16 13.63 21.52
N LYS A 443 -4.45 12.67 20.92
CA LYS A 443 -3.10 12.26 21.32
C LYS A 443 -1.99 13.11 20.68
N GLU A 444 -2.35 14.16 19.96
CA GLU A 444 -1.41 15.09 19.31
C GLU A 444 -0.44 14.39 18.33
N ILE A 445 -0.93 13.40 17.59
CA ILE A 445 -0.12 12.76 16.55
C ILE A 445 0.25 13.77 15.47
N THR A 446 1.47 13.70 14.93
CA THR A 446 1.95 14.69 13.95
C THR A 446 1.24 14.53 12.59
N SER A 447 0.98 13.27 12.16
CA SER A 447 0.31 13.02 10.89
C SER A 447 -0.54 11.75 10.92
N ILE A 448 -1.61 11.78 10.13
CA ILE A 448 -2.47 10.62 9.85
C ILE A 448 -2.44 10.39 8.34
N SER A 449 -1.92 9.24 7.91
CA SER A 449 -1.91 8.85 6.51
C SER A 449 -3.11 7.99 6.19
N LEU A 450 -3.90 8.42 5.23
CA LEU A 450 -5.20 7.85 4.87
C LEU A 450 -5.17 7.26 3.46
N ASN A 451 -6.10 6.38 3.18
CA ASN A 451 -6.37 5.98 1.81
C ASN A 451 -6.96 7.19 1.04
N PRO A 452 -6.62 7.36 -0.25
CA PRO A 452 -7.07 8.53 -1.02
C PRO A 452 -8.58 8.77 -1.02
N ASP A 453 -9.37 7.71 -0.99
CA ASP A 453 -10.84 7.75 -0.99
C ASP A 453 -11.45 8.27 0.34
N THR A 454 -10.71 8.21 1.45
CA THR A 454 -11.18 8.62 2.78
C THR A 454 -10.63 9.98 3.24
N VAL A 455 -9.65 10.55 2.53
CA VAL A 455 -8.93 11.77 2.94
C VAL A 455 -9.87 12.92 3.25
N VAL A 456 -10.73 13.30 2.32
CA VAL A 456 -11.54 14.51 2.45
C VAL A 456 -12.64 14.34 3.49
N GLU A 457 -13.25 13.17 3.55
CA GLU A 457 -14.29 12.89 4.54
C GLU A 457 -13.73 12.93 5.95
N THR A 458 -12.60 12.25 6.17
CA THR A 458 -11.93 12.23 7.47
C THR A 458 -11.45 13.60 7.88
N TRP A 459 -10.82 14.36 6.96
CA TRP A 459 -10.37 15.73 7.23
C TRP A 459 -11.53 16.65 7.63
N THR A 460 -12.63 16.61 6.85
CA THR A 460 -13.82 17.43 7.14
C THR A 460 -14.40 17.11 8.52
N LYS A 461 -14.53 15.82 8.85
CA LYS A 461 -15.07 15.38 10.14
C LYS A 461 -14.16 15.78 11.32
N LEU A 462 -12.84 15.63 11.18
CA LEU A 462 -11.88 16.05 12.22
C LEU A 462 -11.93 17.55 12.48
N GLY A 463 -12.22 18.36 11.46
CA GLY A 463 -12.31 19.81 11.63
C GLY A 463 -13.65 20.32 12.18
N THR A 464 -14.63 19.44 12.38
CA THR A 464 -15.92 19.78 13.02
C THR A 464 -15.95 19.43 14.50
N LEU A 465 -14.89 18.85 15.03
CA LEU A 465 -14.69 18.50 16.43
C LEU A 465 -14.06 19.66 17.19
#